data_9b84234854a68336bcb89a5a995f725c
#
_entry.id   9b84234854a68336bcb89a5a995f725c
#
_cell.length_a   1.000
_cell.length_b   1.000
_cell.length_c   1.000
_cell.angle_alpha   90.00
_cell.angle_beta   90.00
_cell.angle_gamma   90.00
#
_symmetry.space_group_name_H-M   'P 1'
#
loop_
_entity.id
_entity.type
_entity.pdbx_description
1 polymer ?
#
loop_
_entity_poly.entity_id
_entity_poly.type
_entity_poly.pdbx_seq_one_letter_code
_entity_poly.pdbx_strand_id
1 'polypeptide(L)'
;MGAAYFLEFLLTGCLCALHGAWLYSGYRAVLTGGIGATLAASPPANHLLEARVGGPGGLAIPIALPAAYLTFVYFAHWLLPLFFKSKEAFPKLAGAMDAYNVYSAALSAAMLCLLAREFVGVGVASGNPFTLRYSEKQHGSAWAAALWLNYQSKFVEYADTAFILFKGNADKQLSHLHVIHHAEMGPLMYLFCSVTAGGQSAFGPMINSLVHLL
;
A
#
# COMPACT_ATOMS: atom_id res chain seq x y z
N MET A 1 2.85 10.52 -29.38
CA MET A 1 3.56 10.12 -28.15
C MET A 1 5.05 10.03 -28.45
N GLY A 2 5.90 10.68 -27.64
CA GLY A 2 7.35 10.67 -27.88
C GLY A 2 8.02 9.39 -27.35
N ALA A 3 9.22 9.07 -27.84
CA ALA A 3 10.00 7.91 -27.40
C ALA A 3 10.26 7.93 -25.88
N ALA A 4 10.47 9.10 -25.29
CA ALA A 4 10.66 9.25 -23.86
C ALA A 4 9.44 8.78 -23.05
N TYR A 5 8.22 9.19 -23.44
CA TYR A 5 6.97 8.72 -22.80
C TYR A 5 6.87 7.19 -22.82
N PHE A 6 7.13 6.60 -24.00
CA PHE A 6 7.03 5.15 -24.15
C PHE A 6 8.06 4.41 -23.29
N LEU A 7 9.27 4.94 -23.20
CA LEU A 7 10.32 4.37 -22.35
C LEU A 7 9.95 4.48 -20.85
N GLU A 8 9.48 5.64 -20.40
CA GLU A 8 8.99 5.83 -19.03
C GLU A 8 7.86 4.85 -18.69
N PHE A 9 6.88 4.71 -19.60
CA PHE A 9 5.75 3.79 -19.42
C PHE A 9 6.24 2.33 -19.32
N LEU A 10 7.13 1.89 -20.20
CA LEU A 10 7.66 0.52 -20.16
C LEU A 10 8.49 0.25 -18.90
N LEU A 11 9.43 1.13 -18.55
CA LEU A 11 10.28 0.93 -17.38
C LEU A 11 9.44 0.90 -16.10
N THR A 12 8.52 1.83 -15.94
CA THR A 12 7.62 1.86 -14.77
C THR A 12 6.70 0.66 -14.76
N GLY A 13 6.17 0.26 -15.93
CA GLY A 13 5.35 -0.95 -16.07
C GLY A 13 6.11 -2.22 -15.68
N CYS A 14 7.38 -2.34 -16.05
CA CYS A 14 8.23 -3.46 -15.62
C CYS A 14 8.43 -3.47 -14.09
N LEU A 15 8.71 -2.32 -13.48
CA LEU A 15 8.85 -2.22 -12.03
C LEU A 15 7.54 -2.58 -11.31
N CYS A 16 6.41 -2.10 -11.80
CA CYS A 16 5.08 -2.44 -11.29
C CYS A 16 4.80 -3.95 -11.42
N ALA A 17 5.16 -4.57 -12.54
CA ALA A 17 4.99 -6.00 -12.75
C ALA A 17 5.85 -6.84 -11.78
N LEU A 18 7.12 -6.44 -11.58
CA LEU A 18 8.00 -7.09 -10.60
C LEU A 18 7.46 -6.96 -9.18
N HIS A 19 6.99 -5.78 -8.80
CA HIS A 19 6.37 -5.56 -7.50
C HIS A 19 5.07 -6.36 -7.36
N GLY A 20 4.22 -6.41 -8.39
CA GLY A 20 3.01 -7.23 -8.42
C GLY A 20 3.31 -8.73 -8.25
N ALA A 21 4.35 -9.24 -8.90
CA ALA A 21 4.81 -10.63 -8.74
C ALA A 21 5.28 -10.90 -7.31
N TRP A 22 6.01 -9.96 -6.70
CA TRP A 22 6.42 -10.06 -5.31
C TRP A 22 5.22 -10.04 -4.36
N LEU A 23 4.25 -9.14 -4.56
CA LEU A 23 3.00 -9.10 -3.78
C LEU A 23 2.21 -10.40 -3.92
N TYR A 24 2.09 -10.95 -5.13
CA TYR A 24 1.42 -12.23 -5.36
C TYR A 24 2.11 -13.38 -4.63
N SER A 25 3.44 -13.42 -4.65
CA SER A 25 4.21 -14.42 -3.89
C SER A 25 3.93 -14.32 -2.40
N GLY A 26 3.95 -13.11 -1.81
CA GLY A 26 3.62 -12.88 -0.41
C GLY A 26 2.17 -13.26 -0.09
N TYR A 27 1.21 -12.87 -0.91
CA TYR A 27 -0.19 -13.26 -0.77
C TYR A 27 -0.36 -14.79 -0.76
N ARG A 28 0.28 -15.49 -1.69
CA ARG A 28 0.27 -16.96 -1.75
C ARG A 28 0.88 -17.58 -0.50
N ALA A 29 1.97 -17.01 0.01
CA ALA A 29 2.62 -17.50 1.22
C ALA A 29 1.72 -17.32 2.46
N VAL A 30 0.99 -16.20 2.59
CA VAL A 30 -0.01 -16.01 3.66
C VAL A 30 -1.14 -17.03 3.55
N LEU A 31 -1.61 -17.31 2.34
CA LEU A 31 -2.66 -18.31 2.12
C LEU A 31 -2.27 -19.72 2.57
N THR A 32 -1.02 -20.11 2.32
CA THR A 32 -0.56 -21.50 2.54
C THR A 32 0.04 -21.73 3.92
N GLY A 33 0.70 -20.72 4.51
CA GLY A 33 1.42 -20.84 5.78
C GLY A 33 0.75 -20.13 6.96
N GLY A 34 -0.37 -19.44 6.71
CA GLY A 34 -0.96 -18.53 7.68
C GLY A 34 -0.16 -17.24 7.83
N ILE A 35 -0.80 -16.21 8.36
CA ILE A 35 -0.18 -14.89 8.50
C ILE A 35 1.09 -14.94 9.37
N GLY A 36 1.09 -15.84 10.35
CA GLY A 36 2.21 -16.07 11.25
C GLY A 36 3.49 -16.55 10.56
N ALA A 37 3.39 -17.58 9.73
CA ALA A 37 4.53 -18.15 9.02
C ALA A 37 5.06 -17.23 7.92
N THR A 38 4.18 -16.46 7.29
CA THR A 38 4.51 -15.59 6.15
C THR A 38 5.12 -14.28 6.58
N LEU A 39 4.63 -13.73 7.66
CA LEU A 39 5.27 -12.59 8.29
C LEU A 39 6.68 -12.96 8.76
N ALA A 40 6.94 -14.23 9.10
CA ALA A 40 8.27 -14.75 9.41
C ALA A 40 9.17 -14.97 8.17
N ALA A 41 8.62 -15.14 6.98
CA ALA A 41 9.36 -15.51 5.78
C ALA A 41 9.70 -14.36 4.81
N SER A 42 9.01 -13.21 4.89
CA SER A 42 9.22 -12.08 3.99
C SER A 42 10.08 -10.99 4.64
N PRO A 43 11.18 -10.52 4.01
CA PRO A 43 12.08 -9.56 4.64
C PRO A 43 11.44 -8.30 5.25
N PRO A 44 10.46 -7.63 4.64
CA PRO A 44 9.71 -6.57 5.33
C PRO A 44 8.75 -7.09 6.38
N ALA A 45 8.31 -8.33 6.28
CA ALA A 45 7.29 -8.93 7.11
C ALA A 45 7.84 -9.70 8.30
N ASN A 46 9.10 -10.16 8.26
CA ASN A 46 9.76 -10.77 9.41
C ASN A 46 9.76 -9.85 10.62
N HIS A 47 10.02 -8.56 10.37
CA HIS A 47 10.01 -7.54 11.42
C HIS A 47 8.61 -7.26 11.98
N LEU A 48 7.57 -7.58 11.25
CA LEU A 48 6.18 -7.34 11.64
C LEU A 48 5.68 -8.38 12.65
N LEU A 49 6.18 -9.61 12.58
CA LEU A 49 5.84 -10.65 13.55
C LEU A 49 6.63 -10.55 14.84
N GLU A 50 7.90 -10.18 14.73
CA GLU A 50 8.72 -9.90 15.90
C GLU A 50 8.13 -8.73 16.72
N ALA A 51 7.47 -7.78 16.06
CA ALA A 51 6.74 -6.70 16.72
C ALA A 51 5.51 -7.16 17.49
N ARG A 52 4.84 -8.19 17.03
CA ARG A 52 3.70 -8.77 17.74
C ARG A 52 4.08 -9.25 19.15
N VAL A 53 5.37 -9.46 19.37
CA VAL A 53 5.93 -9.99 20.60
C VAL A 53 6.88 -8.99 21.30
N GLY A 54 6.96 -7.75 20.83
CA GLY A 54 7.84 -6.74 21.44
C GLY A 54 9.31 -6.89 21.11
N GLY A 55 9.65 -7.57 20.00
CA GLY A 55 11.04 -7.66 19.51
C GLY A 55 11.56 -6.32 18.97
N PRO A 56 12.87 -6.02 19.12
CA PRO A 56 13.44 -4.70 18.84
C PRO A 56 13.41 -4.25 17.37
N GLY A 57 13.04 -5.12 16.42
CA GLY A 57 12.95 -4.80 14.99
C GLY A 57 11.55 -4.56 14.47
N GLY A 58 10.53 -4.96 15.20
CA GLY A 58 9.19 -5.15 14.65
C GLY A 58 8.39 -3.90 14.33
N LEU A 59 8.63 -2.82 15.05
CA LEU A 59 8.03 -1.51 14.75
C LEU A 59 8.91 -0.69 13.79
N ALA A 60 10.09 -1.17 13.41
CA ALA A 60 11.02 -0.38 12.61
C ALA A 60 10.43 0.01 11.25
N ILE A 61 9.82 -0.94 10.52
CA ILE A 61 9.28 -0.66 9.18
C ILE A 61 8.06 0.25 9.23
N PRO A 62 7.01 -0.05 10.02
CA PRO A 62 5.83 0.82 10.10
C PRO A 62 6.12 2.22 10.68
N ILE A 63 7.27 2.42 11.33
CA ILE A 63 7.73 3.73 11.79
C ILE A 63 8.74 4.34 10.81
N ALA A 64 9.74 3.58 10.37
CA ALA A 64 10.83 4.10 9.55
C ALA A 64 10.37 4.53 8.15
N LEU A 65 9.45 3.79 7.51
CA LEU A 65 8.97 4.17 6.18
C LEU A 65 8.13 5.46 6.20
N PRO A 66 7.15 5.66 7.10
CA PRO A 66 6.49 6.94 7.25
C PRO A 66 7.44 8.09 7.61
N ALA A 67 8.41 7.85 8.48
CA ALA A 67 9.41 8.85 8.82
C ALA A 67 10.28 9.21 7.61
N ALA A 68 10.71 8.23 6.82
CA ALA A 68 11.43 8.46 5.57
C ALA A 68 10.56 9.20 4.54
N TYR A 69 9.29 8.84 4.43
CA TYR A 69 8.32 9.53 3.58
C TYR A 69 8.17 11.01 3.99
N LEU A 70 7.93 11.31 5.26
CA LEU A 70 7.81 12.68 5.76
C LEU A 70 9.10 13.47 5.54
N THR A 71 10.24 12.84 5.78
CA THR A 71 11.55 13.41 5.51
C THR A 71 11.71 13.73 4.03
N PHE A 72 11.38 12.79 3.16
CA PHE A 72 11.42 12.99 1.70
C PHE A 72 10.52 14.14 1.27
N VAL A 73 9.26 14.20 1.74
CA VAL A 73 8.31 15.26 1.39
C VAL A 73 8.85 16.62 1.82
N TYR A 74 9.33 16.73 3.05
CA TYR A 74 9.88 17.98 3.58
C TYR A 74 11.09 18.46 2.79
N PHE A 75 12.09 17.58 2.60
CA PHE A 75 13.31 17.95 1.87
C PHE A 75 13.06 18.17 0.39
N ALA A 76 12.24 17.36 -0.26
CA ALA A 76 11.91 17.52 -1.67
C ALA A 76 11.19 18.85 -1.92
N HIS A 77 10.22 19.20 -1.08
CA HIS A 77 9.50 20.47 -1.19
C HIS A 77 10.45 21.68 -1.09
N TRP A 78 11.47 21.58 -0.28
CA TRP A 78 12.49 22.64 -0.10
C TRP A 78 13.58 22.60 -1.16
N LEU A 79 14.07 21.41 -1.55
CA LEU A 79 15.22 21.25 -2.44
C LEU A 79 14.85 21.39 -3.92
N LEU A 80 13.72 20.82 -4.35
CA LEU A 80 13.36 20.80 -5.77
C LEU A 80 13.30 22.18 -6.42
N PRO A 81 12.78 23.24 -5.77
CA PRO A 81 12.80 24.60 -6.34
C PRO A 81 14.20 25.17 -6.54
N LEU A 82 15.22 24.67 -5.84
CA LEU A 82 16.62 25.11 -6.02
C LEU A 82 17.20 24.58 -7.35
N PHE A 83 16.76 23.39 -7.78
CA PHE A 83 17.21 22.76 -9.02
C PHE A 83 16.32 23.09 -10.21
N PHE A 84 15.01 23.20 -9.98
CA PHE A 84 14.00 23.45 -11.01
C PHE A 84 13.34 24.82 -10.78
N LYS A 85 13.95 25.85 -11.37
CA LYS A 85 13.55 27.26 -11.16
C LYS A 85 12.21 27.64 -11.80
N SER A 86 11.71 26.82 -12.72
CA SER A 86 10.41 27.03 -13.35
C SER A 86 9.65 25.70 -13.49
N LYS A 87 8.32 25.77 -13.66
CA LYS A 87 7.49 24.56 -13.85
C LYS A 87 7.86 23.77 -15.12
N GLU A 88 8.35 24.46 -16.13
CA GLU A 88 8.76 23.85 -17.40
C GLU A 88 10.05 23.02 -17.24
N ALA A 89 10.84 23.32 -16.21
CA ALA A 89 12.08 22.60 -15.91
C ALA A 89 11.85 21.27 -15.17
N PHE A 90 10.64 21.06 -14.59
CA PHE A 90 10.32 19.80 -13.94
C PHE A 90 10.16 18.65 -14.94
N PRO A 91 10.56 17.43 -14.58
CA PRO A 91 10.42 16.26 -15.44
C PRO A 91 8.96 16.01 -15.83
N LYS A 92 8.71 15.74 -17.10
CA LYS A 92 7.40 15.33 -17.60
C LYS A 92 7.28 13.80 -17.47
N LEU A 93 6.99 13.31 -16.30
CA LEU A 93 6.88 11.88 -16.01
C LEU A 93 5.52 11.28 -16.44
N ALA A 94 4.97 11.71 -17.58
CA ALA A 94 3.61 11.33 -17.99
C ALA A 94 3.49 9.82 -18.23
N GLY A 95 4.46 9.20 -18.91
CA GLY A 95 4.45 7.76 -19.17
C GLY A 95 4.57 6.93 -17.87
N ALA A 96 5.44 7.38 -16.97
CA ALA A 96 5.62 6.71 -15.67
C ALA A 96 4.34 6.79 -14.82
N MET A 97 3.70 7.95 -14.81
CA MET A 97 2.44 8.15 -14.08
C MET A 97 1.30 7.32 -14.64
N ASP A 98 1.15 7.26 -15.97
CA ASP A 98 0.09 6.47 -16.59
C ASP A 98 0.28 4.97 -16.28
N ALA A 99 1.51 4.45 -16.36
CA ALA A 99 1.81 3.07 -15.99
C ALA A 99 1.52 2.81 -14.51
N TYR A 100 1.92 3.72 -13.63
CA TYR A 100 1.64 3.63 -12.19
C TYR A 100 0.14 3.68 -11.90
N ASN A 101 -0.62 4.59 -12.52
CA ASN A 101 -2.07 4.71 -12.33
C ASN A 101 -2.80 3.43 -12.75
N VAL A 102 -2.43 2.85 -13.89
CA VAL A 102 -2.99 1.56 -14.35
C VAL A 102 -2.69 0.46 -13.33
N TYR A 103 -1.46 0.40 -12.84
CA TYR A 103 -1.06 -0.57 -11.83
C TYR A 103 -1.81 -0.38 -10.51
N SER A 104 -1.90 0.84 -9.99
CA SER A 104 -2.61 1.16 -8.74
C SER A 104 -4.10 0.84 -8.84
N ALA A 105 -4.75 1.15 -9.96
CA ALA A 105 -6.13 0.80 -10.20
C ALA A 105 -6.32 -0.73 -10.26
N ALA A 106 -5.46 -1.46 -10.97
CA ALA A 106 -5.52 -2.91 -11.01
C ALA A 106 -5.31 -3.56 -9.64
N LEU A 107 -4.36 -3.05 -8.85
CA LEU A 107 -4.11 -3.50 -7.48
C LEU A 107 -5.31 -3.23 -6.57
N SER A 108 -5.89 -2.04 -6.66
CA SER A 108 -7.09 -1.65 -5.89
C SER A 108 -8.30 -2.50 -6.25
N ALA A 109 -8.51 -2.80 -7.55
CA ALA A 109 -9.55 -3.71 -8.00
C ALA A 109 -9.36 -5.12 -7.43
N ALA A 110 -8.14 -5.66 -7.49
CA ALA A 110 -7.83 -6.97 -6.94
C ALA A 110 -8.08 -7.02 -5.42
N MET A 111 -7.63 -6.01 -4.68
CA MET A 111 -7.86 -5.92 -3.23
C MET A 111 -9.35 -5.83 -2.90
N LEU A 112 -10.10 -4.99 -3.60
CA LEU A 112 -11.54 -4.85 -3.40
C LEU A 112 -12.26 -6.18 -3.65
N CYS A 113 -11.94 -6.87 -4.74
CA CYS A 113 -12.54 -8.17 -5.05
C CYS A 113 -12.20 -9.23 -3.99
N LEU A 114 -10.95 -9.30 -3.54
CA LEU A 114 -10.52 -10.26 -2.51
C LEU A 114 -11.21 -9.98 -1.18
N LEU A 115 -11.20 -8.73 -0.71
CA LEU A 115 -11.84 -8.34 0.54
C LEU A 115 -13.35 -8.52 0.50
N ALA A 116 -14.01 -8.15 -0.61
CA ALA A 116 -15.46 -8.33 -0.78
C ALA A 116 -15.84 -9.81 -0.79
N ARG A 117 -15.05 -10.66 -1.46
CA ARG A 117 -15.27 -12.12 -1.46
C ARG A 117 -15.20 -12.68 -0.05
N GLU A 118 -14.18 -12.33 0.71
CA GLU A 118 -14.01 -12.83 2.08
C GLU A 118 -15.10 -12.25 3.01
N PHE A 119 -15.47 -10.99 2.84
CA PHE A 119 -16.54 -10.35 3.60
C PHE A 119 -17.89 -11.06 3.39
N VAL A 120 -18.25 -11.35 2.14
CA VAL A 120 -19.48 -12.09 1.80
C VAL A 120 -19.38 -13.53 2.30
N GLY A 121 -18.24 -14.20 2.11
CA GLY A 121 -18.03 -15.59 2.54
C GLY A 121 -18.18 -15.75 4.05
N VAL A 122 -17.61 -14.85 4.85
CA VAL A 122 -17.76 -14.86 6.30
C VAL A 122 -19.19 -14.52 6.72
N GLY A 123 -19.84 -13.56 6.03
CA GLY A 123 -21.25 -13.22 6.28
C GLY A 123 -22.19 -14.40 6.08
N VAL A 124 -22.00 -15.17 5.01
CA VAL A 124 -22.76 -16.39 4.71
C VAL A 124 -22.48 -17.49 5.74
N ALA A 125 -21.20 -17.70 6.10
CA ALA A 125 -20.79 -18.79 6.99
C ALA A 125 -21.15 -18.54 8.47
N SER A 126 -21.08 -17.29 8.93
CA SER A 126 -21.26 -16.93 10.35
C SER A 126 -22.56 -16.19 10.64
N GLY A 127 -23.32 -15.80 9.64
CA GLY A 127 -24.50 -14.96 9.77
C GLY A 127 -24.19 -13.52 10.20
N ASN A 128 -22.91 -13.18 10.42
CA ASN A 128 -22.48 -11.83 10.80
C ASN A 128 -21.07 -11.52 10.30
N PRO A 129 -20.92 -10.82 9.14
CA PRO A 129 -19.61 -10.43 8.63
C PRO A 129 -18.88 -9.39 9.46
N PHE A 130 -19.56 -8.76 10.41
CA PHE A 130 -19.02 -7.71 11.29
C PHE A 130 -18.50 -8.27 12.61
N THR A 131 -18.05 -9.50 12.67
CA THR A 131 -17.46 -10.03 13.90
C THR A 131 -16.19 -9.28 14.26
N LEU A 132 -16.08 -8.85 15.51
CA LEU A 132 -14.91 -8.14 16.04
C LEU A 132 -13.71 -9.06 16.27
N ARG A 133 -13.93 -10.38 16.33
CA ARG A 133 -12.88 -11.35 16.64
C ARG A 133 -12.46 -12.10 15.39
N TYR A 134 -11.25 -11.85 14.93
CA TYR A 134 -10.60 -12.68 13.94
C TYR A 134 -10.09 -13.96 14.60
N SER A 135 -10.36 -15.07 13.96
CA SER A 135 -9.75 -16.34 14.28
C SER A 135 -9.41 -17.04 12.96
N GLU A 136 -8.17 -17.46 12.79
CA GLU A 136 -7.74 -18.20 11.59
C GLU A 136 -8.57 -19.46 11.36
N LYS A 137 -9.05 -20.09 12.45
CA LYS A 137 -9.95 -21.25 12.40
C LYS A 137 -11.35 -20.91 11.88
N GLN A 138 -11.82 -19.67 12.10
CA GLN A 138 -13.16 -19.23 11.70
C GLN A 138 -13.19 -18.51 10.35
N HIS A 139 -12.15 -17.74 10.04
CA HIS A 139 -12.15 -16.81 8.90
C HIS A 139 -11.13 -17.18 7.81
N GLY A 140 -10.21 -18.11 8.10
CA GLY A 140 -9.19 -18.56 7.18
C GLY A 140 -8.06 -17.54 6.93
N SER A 141 -7.00 -18.00 6.28
CA SER A 141 -5.84 -17.20 5.93
C SER A 141 -6.09 -16.21 4.78
N ALA A 142 -7.16 -16.42 4.00
CA ALA A 142 -7.46 -15.59 2.83
C ALA A 142 -7.79 -14.15 3.18
N TRP A 143 -8.53 -13.95 4.28
CA TRP A 143 -8.83 -12.60 4.79
C TRP A 143 -7.56 -11.87 5.23
N ALA A 144 -6.73 -12.56 6.04
CA ALA A 144 -5.46 -12.00 6.48
C ALA A 144 -4.52 -11.68 5.31
N ALA A 145 -4.51 -12.52 4.27
CA ALA A 145 -3.75 -12.28 3.06
C ALA A 145 -4.22 -11.05 2.28
N ALA A 146 -5.54 -10.84 2.19
CA ALA A 146 -6.10 -9.66 1.54
C ALA A 146 -5.79 -8.37 2.30
N LEU A 147 -5.85 -8.38 3.64
CA LEU A 147 -5.46 -7.25 4.47
C LEU A 147 -3.96 -6.97 4.41
N TRP A 148 -3.12 -8.02 4.39
CA TRP A 148 -1.68 -7.89 4.20
C TRP A 148 -1.37 -7.20 2.86
N LEU A 149 -2.06 -7.59 1.79
CA LEU A 149 -1.90 -6.96 0.49
C LEU A 149 -2.26 -5.46 0.53
N ASN A 150 -3.34 -5.11 1.22
CA ASN A 150 -3.74 -3.72 1.42
C ASN A 150 -2.70 -2.94 2.25
N TYR A 151 -2.14 -3.54 3.29
CA TYR A 151 -1.03 -2.94 4.04
C TYR A 151 0.17 -2.63 3.14
N GLN A 152 0.57 -3.57 2.29
CA GLN A 152 1.71 -3.37 1.38
C GLN A 152 1.44 -2.29 0.32
N SER A 153 0.19 -2.15 -0.14
CA SER A 153 -0.17 -1.12 -1.12
C SER A 153 0.06 0.31 -0.58
N LYS A 154 -0.02 0.52 0.74
CA LYS A 154 0.19 1.84 1.34
C LYS A 154 1.58 2.42 1.11
N PHE A 155 2.59 1.57 0.96
CA PHE A 155 3.93 2.02 0.62
C PHE A 155 4.09 2.36 -0.86
N VAL A 156 3.34 1.70 -1.74
CA VAL A 156 3.29 2.03 -3.16
C VAL A 156 2.64 3.40 -3.37
N GLU A 157 1.62 3.72 -2.60
CA GLU A 157 0.91 5.01 -2.66
C GLU A 157 1.80 6.21 -2.31
N TYR A 158 2.98 6.02 -1.72
CA TYR A 158 3.97 7.10 -1.57
C TYR A 158 4.47 7.65 -2.91
N ALA A 159 4.37 6.87 -3.99
CA ALA A 159 4.70 7.33 -5.33
C ALA A 159 3.78 8.46 -5.82
N ASP A 160 2.52 8.52 -5.37
CA ASP A 160 1.59 9.63 -5.70
C ASP A 160 2.21 10.97 -5.28
N THR A 161 2.70 11.04 -4.05
CA THR A 161 3.35 12.24 -3.53
C THR A 161 4.63 12.57 -4.29
N ALA A 162 5.43 11.55 -4.63
CA ALA A 162 6.63 11.75 -5.43
C ALA A 162 6.29 12.34 -6.80
N PHE A 163 5.26 11.83 -7.49
CA PHE A 163 4.80 12.38 -8.77
C PHE A 163 4.29 13.81 -8.64
N ILE A 164 3.55 14.15 -7.58
CA ILE A 164 3.08 15.53 -7.32
C ILE A 164 4.28 16.47 -7.17
N LEU A 165 5.28 16.07 -6.38
CA LEU A 165 6.51 16.85 -6.13
C LEU A 165 7.31 17.03 -7.42
N PHE A 166 7.59 15.94 -8.16
CA PHE A 166 8.36 15.99 -9.40
C PHE A 166 7.65 16.71 -10.56
N LYS A 167 6.33 16.90 -10.48
CA LYS A 167 5.58 17.75 -11.43
C LYS A 167 5.62 19.24 -11.09
N GLY A 168 6.17 19.62 -9.94
CA GLY A 168 6.13 21.00 -9.47
C GLY A 168 4.71 21.48 -9.13
N ASN A 169 3.82 20.57 -8.74
CA ASN A 169 2.43 20.86 -8.38
C ASN A 169 2.16 20.79 -6.88
N ALA A 170 3.21 20.76 -6.05
CA ALA A 170 3.09 20.63 -4.60
C ALA A 170 2.13 21.66 -3.98
N ASP A 171 2.27 22.92 -4.35
CA ASP A 171 1.43 24.02 -3.82
C ASP A 171 -0.07 23.85 -4.06
N LYS A 172 -0.44 23.09 -5.10
CA LYS A 172 -1.84 22.90 -5.50
C LYS A 172 -2.44 21.58 -5.05
N GLN A 173 -1.63 20.52 -4.99
CA GLN A 173 -2.09 19.15 -4.81
C GLN A 173 -1.61 18.52 -3.50
N LEU A 174 -0.50 19.00 -2.91
CA LEU A 174 0.05 18.44 -1.69
C LEU A 174 -0.58 19.11 -0.46
N SER A 175 -1.81 18.70 -0.12
CA SER A 175 -2.47 19.18 1.10
C SER A 175 -1.89 18.51 2.36
N HIS A 176 -2.03 19.16 3.52
CA HIS A 176 -1.68 18.54 4.80
C HIS A 176 -2.41 17.22 5.02
N LEU A 177 -3.70 17.15 4.62
CA LEU A 177 -4.46 15.92 4.72
C LEU A 177 -3.85 14.80 3.89
N HIS A 178 -3.40 15.09 2.65
CA HIS A 178 -2.73 14.11 1.80
C HIS A 178 -1.46 13.55 2.47
N VAL A 179 -0.60 14.44 2.97
CA VAL A 179 0.66 14.03 3.59
C VAL A 179 0.45 13.22 4.86
N ILE A 180 -0.44 13.68 5.75
CA ILE A 180 -0.74 12.99 7.02
C ILE A 180 -1.39 11.64 6.72
N HIS A 181 -2.39 11.60 5.82
CA HIS A 181 -3.06 10.37 5.44
C HIS A 181 -2.08 9.30 4.96
N HIS A 182 -1.20 9.64 4.01
CA HIS A 182 -0.20 8.68 3.53
C HIS A 182 0.80 8.26 4.62
N ALA A 183 1.20 9.17 5.51
CA ALA A 183 2.12 8.85 6.59
C ALA A 183 1.51 7.88 7.62
N GLU A 184 0.23 8.04 7.97
CA GLU A 184 -0.42 7.25 9.02
C GLU A 184 -1.03 5.94 8.54
N MET A 185 -1.41 5.84 7.24
CA MET A 185 -2.11 4.65 6.74
C MET A 185 -1.26 3.38 6.78
N GLY A 186 0.05 3.48 6.55
CA GLY A 186 0.96 2.34 6.69
C GLY A 186 0.97 1.76 8.12
N PRO A 187 1.28 2.56 9.16
CA PRO A 187 1.20 2.15 10.57
C PRO A 187 -0.19 1.63 10.98
N LEU A 188 -1.25 2.28 10.52
CA LEU A 188 -2.62 1.90 10.85
C LEU A 188 -2.98 0.53 10.25
N MET A 189 -2.66 0.30 8.97
CA MET A 189 -2.88 -0.99 8.31
C MET A 189 -2.02 -2.10 8.93
N TYR A 190 -0.79 -1.78 9.34
CA TYR A 190 0.03 -2.69 10.11
C TYR A 190 -0.67 -3.14 11.40
N LEU A 191 -1.21 -2.17 12.16
CA LEU A 191 -1.95 -2.46 13.40
C LEU A 191 -3.15 -3.36 13.12
N PHE A 192 -3.92 -3.09 12.07
CA PHE A 192 -5.05 -3.94 11.69
C PHE A 192 -4.61 -5.36 11.32
N CYS A 193 -3.56 -5.53 10.55
CA CYS A 193 -3.01 -6.86 10.24
C CYS A 193 -2.50 -7.60 11.48
N SER A 194 -1.95 -6.88 12.47
CA SER A 194 -1.34 -7.48 13.65
C SER A 194 -2.34 -7.89 14.72
N VAL A 195 -3.40 -7.08 14.91
CA VAL A 195 -4.34 -7.20 16.03
C VAL A 195 -5.68 -7.77 15.61
N THR A 196 -6.19 -7.35 14.46
CA THR A 196 -7.56 -7.64 14.02
C THR A 196 -7.64 -8.03 12.56
N ALA A 197 -6.82 -8.98 12.12
CA ALA A 197 -6.71 -9.36 10.69
C ALA A 197 -8.01 -9.95 10.11
N GLY A 198 -9.15 -9.25 10.23
CA GLY A 198 -10.45 -9.68 9.72
C GLY A 198 -11.63 -8.92 10.32
N GLY A 199 -12.84 -9.27 9.96
CA GLY A 199 -14.05 -8.67 10.46
C GLY A 199 -14.21 -7.20 10.08
N GLN A 200 -14.53 -6.34 11.04
CA GLN A 200 -14.75 -4.91 10.77
C GLN A 200 -13.52 -4.17 10.24
N SER A 201 -12.31 -4.66 10.52
CA SER A 201 -11.07 -4.05 10.01
C SER A 201 -10.93 -4.10 8.49
N ALA A 202 -11.68 -4.95 7.80
CA ALA A 202 -11.69 -5.03 6.34
C ALA A 202 -12.52 -3.93 5.67
N PHE A 203 -13.48 -3.32 6.38
CA PHE A 203 -14.39 -2.34 5.79
C PHE A 203 -13.67 -1.07 5.34
N GLY A 204 -12.77 -0.53 6.15
CA GLY A 204 -11.94 0.62 5.78
C GLY A 204 -11.10 0.37 4.53
N PRO A 205 -10.29 -0.71 4.47
CA PRO A 205 -9.59 -1.14 3.28
C PRO A 205 -10.46 -1.32 2.03
N MET A 206 -11.67 -1.86 2.16
CA MET A 206 -12.60 -2.00 1.03
C MET A 206 -13.03 -0.64 0.47
N ILE A 207 -13.43 0.29 1.34
CA ILE A 207 -13.80 1.65 0.92
C ILE A 207 -12.59 2.37 0.31
N ASN A 208 -11.42 2.27 0.93
CA ASN A 208 -10.22 2.87 0.40
C ASN A 208 -9.88 2.33 -1.00
N SER A 209 -9.95 1.00 -1.19
CA SER A 209 -9.73 0.40 -2.51
C SER A 209 -10.76 0.85 -3.54
N LEU A 210 -12.02 1.05 -3.15
CA LEU A 210 -13.05 1.60 -4.03
C LEU A 210 -12.75 3.04 -4.44
N VAL A 211 -12.32 3.88 -3.50
CA VAL A 211 -11.97 5.29 -3.78
C VAL A 211 -10.79 5.38 -4.76
N HIS A 212 -9.80 4.49 -4.65
CA HIS A 212 -8.66 4.45 -5.58
C HIS A 212 -9.02 3.92 -6.99
N LEU A 213 -10.22 3.40 -7.19
CA LEU A 213 -10.74 3.00 -8.51
C LEU A 213 -11.50 4.12 -9.22
N LEU A 214 -12.00 5.12 -8.49
CA LEU A 214 -12.80 6.23 -9.02
C LEU A 214 -11.93 7.43 -9.40
#